data_180584985c1044f0663f43aa33821b28
#
_entry.id   180584985c1044f0663f43aa33821b28
#
_cell.length_a   1.000
_cell.length_b   1.000
_cell.length_c   1.000
_cell.angle_alpha   90.00
_cell.angle_beta   90.00
_cell.angle_gamma   90.00
#
_symmetry.space_group_name_H-M   'P 1'
#
loop_
_entity.id
_entity.type
_entity.pdbx_description
1 polymer ?
#
loop_
_entity_poly.entity_id
_entity_poly.type
_entity_poly.pdbx_seq_one_letter_code
_entity_poly.pdbx_strand_id
1 'polypeptide(L)'
;MIKEKYRVSKNPIDSTLNDLKVFEQRQYCFDYIKENSQGKTDDEISQHAIISSACFRQASEYLTASNNVSLSTKPLLLSYALNNLLKGVCYLKSFDNDILIGFTDHGFKVQDKNIKKSILNSKINIKQHGAVISLLKLFGNELNSQEIDFNKLLRHIPGIEDIYFKTTNIISLVSIQNKNDNSQYLIVGDKLNDEIKEIMKEFGLICNIDTRSNSCICYTNMKCKQKIKDGTYDEGNLFYQDYLILPEKFEEGIKDINIVFYCYLLIMSYGMLVRYNAHMWEEFIDKKTSKESTLIELSIENATYNFYAQLHYLIYGYYYKVDEYNDLRVKRVINDSTTTIMNNITKEIEHHNLQYNSHELLPWSKNYR
;
A
#
# COMPACT_ATOMS: atom_id res chain seq x y z
N MET A 1 -24.58 -12.86 9.59
CA MET A 1 -24.54 -11.41 9.32
C MET A 1 -23.30 -11.17 8.47
N ILE A 2 -23.46 -10.82 7.21
CA ILE A 2 -22.33 -10.40 6.35
C ILE A 2 -21.87 -9.08 6.96
N LYS A 3 -20.70 -9.05 7.63
CA LYS A 3 -20.10 -7.79 8.09
C LYS A 3 -19.84 -6.97 6.84
N GLU A 4 -20.38 -5.76 6.78
CA GLU A 4 -20.03 -4.80 5.74
C GLU A 4 -18.51 -4.60 5.76
N LYS A 5 -17.84 -5.00 4.67
CA LYS A 5 -16.39 -4.91 4.53
C LYS A 5 -15.91 -3.46 4.33
N TYR A 6 -16.86 -2.54 4.10
CA TYR A 6 -16.57 -1.14 3.74
C TYR A 6 -17.46 -0.16 4.47
N ARG A 7 -16.89 1.00 4.78
CA ARG A 7 -17.62 2.21 5.16
C ARG A 7 -17.32 3.32 4.15
N VAL A 8 -18.31 4.16 3.88
CA VAL A 8 -18.16 5.27 2.92
C VAL A 8 -17.67 6.51 3.65
N SER A 9 -16.66 7.18 3.10
CA SER A 9 -16.14 8.43 3.64
C SER A 9 -15.79 9.40 2.52
N LYS A 10 -15.91 10.71 2.77
CA LYS A 10 -15.43 11.75 1.85
C LYS A 10 -13.89 11.79 1.78
N ASN A 11 -13.24 11.48 2.88
CA ASN A 11 -11.80 11.35 2.97
C ASN A 11 -11.44 10.07 3.72
N PRO A 12 -11.28 8.94 3.00
CA PRO A 12 -10.94 7.65 3.59
C PRO A 12 -9.64 7.66 4.40
N ILE A 13 -8.65 8.44 3.97
CA ILE A 13 -7.36 8.54 4.64
C ILE A 13 -7.55 9.17 6.02
N ASP A 14 -8.18 10.34 6.07
CA ASP A 14 -8.43 11.02 7.35
C ASP A 14 -9.32 10.20 8.26
N SER A 15 -10.33 9.52 7.71
CA SER A 15 -11.20 8.65 8.50
C SER A 15 -10.43 7.49 9.13
N THR A 16 -9.57 6.84 8.35
CA THR A 16 -8.67 5.76 8.83
C THR A 16 -7.77 6.26 9.96
N LEU A 17 -7.14 7.42 9.76
CA LEU A 17 -6.24 8.00 10.76
C LEU A 17 -6.98 8.43 12.02
N ASN A 18 -8.17 9.01 11.90
CA ASN A 18 -8.98 9.42 13.04
C ASN A 18 -9.46 8.22 13.87
N ASP A 19 -9.87 7.13 13.23
CA ASP A 19 -10.23 5.90 13.96
C ASP A 19 -9.04 5.33 14.72
N LEU A 20 -7.85 5.31 14.12
CA LEU A 20 -6.64 4.82 14.80
C LEU A 20 -6.22 5.75 15.96
N LYS A 21 -6.50 7.04 15.84
CA LYS A 21 -6.16 8.05 16.85
C LYS A 21 -6.87 7.85 18.19
N VAL A 22 -8.01 7.16 18.24
CA VAL A 22 -8.69 6.87 19.50
C VAL A 22 -7.82 6.02 20.44
N PHE A 23 -6.93 5.20 19.88
CA PHE A 23 -5.99 4.38 20.65
C PHE A 23 -4.80 5.15 21.24
N GLU A 24 -4.68 6.45 20.99
CA GLU A 24 -3.78 7.32 21.77
C GLU A 24 -4.22 7.43 23.23
N GLN A 25 -5.48 7.13 23.52
CA GLN A 25 -6.05 7.11 24.85
C GLN A 25 -5.90 5.72 25.48
N ARG A 26 -5.23 5.67 26.62
CA ARG A 26 -4.98 4.42 27.35
C ARG A 26 -6.27 3.63 27.67
N GLN A 27 -7.35 4.34 28.02
CA GLN A 27 -8.61 3.67 28.36
C GLN A 27 -9.21 2.92 27.16
N TYR A 28 -9.17 3.52 25.96
CA TYR A 28 -9.62 2.82 24.75
C TYR A 28 -8.80 1.58 24.46
N CYS A 29 -7.48 1.63 24.63
CA CYS A 29 -6.63 0.45 24.50
C CYS A 29 -7.03 -0.63 25.51
N PHE A 30 -7.24 -0.22 26.78
CA PHE A 30 -7.60 -1.15 27.85
C PHE A 30 -8.93 -1.83 27.56
N ASP A 31 -9.97 -1.07 27.20
CA ASP A 31 -11.30 -1.59 26.92
C ASP A 31 -11.27 -2.53 25.71
N TYR A 32 -10.60 -2.14 24.63
CA TYR A 32 -10.44 -2.98 23.44
C TYR A 32 -9.73 -4.29 23.76
N ILE A 33 -8.62 -4.26 24.50
CA ILE A 33 -7.87 -5.46 24.87
C ILE A 33 -8.74 -6.36 25.75
N LYS A 34 -9.46 -5.78 26.73
CA LYS A 34 -10.33 -6.51 27.66
C LYS A 34 -11.46 -7.25 26.93
N GLU A 35 -12.07 -6.60 25.94
CA GLU A 35 -13.13 -7.20 25.12
C GLU A 35 -12.63 -8.33 24.20
N ASN A 36 -11.37 -8.26 23.76
CA ASN A 36 -10.80 -9.18 22.76
C ASN A 36 -9.85 -10.23 23.34
N SER A 37 -9.53 -10.17 24.64
CA SER A 37 -8.57 -11.09 25.28
C SER A 37 -9.21 -11.84 26.44
N GLN A 38 -9.46 -13.13 26.25
CA GLN A 38 -9.99 -13.98 27.32
C GLN A 38 -8.87 -14.49 28.24
N GLY A 39 -9.16 -14.56 29.54
CA GLY A 39 -8.28 -15.18 30.54
C GLY A 39 -7.06 -14.35 30.95
N LYS A 40 -7.01 -13.06 30.58
CA LYS A 40 -5.96 -12.11 30.98
C LYS A 40 -6.40 -11.31 32.21
N THR A 41 -5.44 -11.02 33.08
CA THR A 41 -5.66 -10.18 34.26
C THR A 41 -5.72 -8.70 33.89
N ASP A 42 -6.41 -7.88 34.70
CA ASP A 42 -6.48 -6.43 34.47
C ASP A 42 -5.08 -5.77 34.53
N ASP A 43 -4.12 -6.33 35.27
CA ASP A 43 -2.76 -5.84 35.31
C ASP A 43 -2.01 -6.11 33.98
N GLU A 44 -2.10 -7.32 33.42
CA GLU A 44 -1.54 -7.65 32.11
C GLU A 44 -2.12 -6.72 31.03
N ILE A 45 -3.47 -6.58 31.01
CA ILE A 45 -4.19 -5.71 30.06
C ILE A 45 -3.73 -4.27 30.23
N SER A 46 -3.58 -3.78 31.46
CA SER A 46 -3.12 -2.42 31.76
C SER A 46 -1.71 -2.14 31.24
N GLN A 47 -0.77 -3.08 31.40
CA GLN A 47 0.57 -2.96 30.85
C GLN A 47 0.56 -2.86 29.31
N HIS A 48 -0.21 -3.72 28.65
CA HIS A 48 -0.37 -3.68 27.20
C HIS A 48 -1.00 -2.36 26.74
N ALA A 49 -2.03 -1.87 27.44
CA ALA A 49 -2.71 -0.61 27.12
C ALA A 49 -1.78 0.61 27.26
N ILE A 50 -0.88 0.63 28.25
CA ILE A 50 0.13 1.68 28.41
C ILE A 50 1.06 1.73 27.20
N ILE A 51 1.62 0.56 26.82
CA ILE A 51 2.58 0.48 25.72
C ILE A 51 1.89 0.80 24.39
N SER A 52 0.73 0.20 24.15
CA SER A 52 -0.05 0.42 22.94
C SER A 52 -0.37 1.90 22.75
N SER A 53 -0.98 2.56 23.75
CA SER A 53 -1.37 3.97 23.65
C SER A 53 -0.18 4.91 23.44
N ALA A 54 0.97 4.64 24.09
CA ALA A 54 2.19 5.41 23.87
C ALA A 54 2.69 5.25 22.42
N CYS A 55 2.64 4.04 21.88
CA CYS A 55 3.05 3.77 20.51
C CYS A 55 2.13 4.45 19.50
N PHE A 56 0.80 4.44 19.70
CA PHE A 56 -0.14 5.15 18.81
C PHE A 56 0.11 6.67 18.83
N ARG A 57 0.34 7.28 19.99
CA ARG A 57 0.70 8.70 20.07
C ARG A 57 1.97 9.03 19.31
N GLN A 58 3.04 8.26 19.52
CA GLN A 58 4.29 8.48 18.81
C GLN A 58 4.14 8.28 17.30
N ALA A 59 3.37 7.27 16.87
CA ALA A 59 3.08 7.06 15.45
C ALA A 59 2.38 8.28 14.83
N SER A 60 1.39 8.84 15.51
CA SER A 60 0.65 10.05 15.08
C SER A 60 1.55 11.28 15.00
N GLU A 61 2.42 11.48 15.99
CA GLU A 61 3.38 12.59 16.02
C GLU A 61 4.40 12.50 14.88
N TYR A 62 5.00 11.31 14.66
CA TYR A 62 5.93 11.10 13.56
C TYR A 62 5.26 11.25 12.19
N LEU A 63 4.03 10.76 12.02
CA LEU A 63 3.27 10.94 10.79
C LEU A 63 3.01 12.42 10.53
N THR A 64 2.57 13.17 11.54
CA THR A 64 2.34 14.61 11.45
C THR A 64 3.64 15.36 11.12
N ALA A 65 4.73 15.02 11.76
CA ALA A 65 6.04 15.61 11.47
C ALA A 65 6.50 15.31 10.04
N SER A 66 6.23 14.09 9.53
CA SER A 66 6.59 13.69 8.17
C SER A 66 5.90 14.50 7.06
N ASN A 67 4.72 15.06 7.35
CA ASN A 67 4.00 15.91 6.41
C ASN A 67 4.59 17.32 6.26
N ASN A 68 5.48 17.71 7.20
CA ASN A 68 6.08 19.05 7.25
C ASN A 68 7.56 19.06 6.85
N VAL A 69 8.09 17.96 6.33
CA VAL A 69 9.49 17.86 5.89
C VAL A 69 9.58 17.46 4.43
N SER A 70 10.74 17.74 3.82
CA SER A 70 11.03 17.33 2.45
C SER A 70 11.22 15.81 2.31
N LEU A 71 11.24 15.34 1.07
CA LEU A 71 11.49 13.93 0.73
C LEU A 71 12.86 13.44 1.25
N SER A 72 13.83 14.34 1.46
CA SER A 72 15.14 14.02 2.06
C SER A 72 15.04 13.38 3.45
N THR A 73 14.02 13.74 4.23
CA THR A 73 13.87 13.27 5.64
C THR A 73 12.58 12.50 5.88
N LYS A 74 11.56 12.72 5.02
CA LYS A 74 10.22 12.13 5.17
C LYS A 74 10.24 10.62 5.43
N PRO A 75 10.99 9.78 4.69
CA PRO A 75 10.97 8.33 4.90
C PRO A 75 11.51 7.90 6.27
N LEU A 76 12.44 8.66 6.84
CA LEU A 76 12.95 8.37 8.18
C LEU A 76 11.85 8.55 9.24
N LEU A 77 11.11 9.66 9.19
CA LEU A 77 10.00 9.90 10.11
C LEU A 77 8.87 8.89 9.90
N LEU A 78 8.54 8.56 8.64
CA LEU A 78 7.56 7.54 8.33
C LEU A 78 7.97 6.16 8.85
N SER A 79 9.26 5.80 8.75
CA SER A 79 9.74 4.52 9.31
C SER A 79 9.52 4.42 10.82
N TYR A 80 9.72 5.51 11.56
CA TYR A 80 9.38 5.56 12.98
C TYR A 80 7.87 5.51 13.21
N ALA A 81 7.07 6.21 12.40
CA ALA A 81 5.62 6.17 12.49
C ALA A 81 5.07 4.74 12.28
N LEU A 82 5.48 4.08 11.20
CA LEU A 82 5.02 2.72 10.87
C LEU A 82 5.47 1.69 11.92
N ASN A 83 6.72 1.79 12.39
CA ASN A 83 7.23 0.88 13.41
C ASN A 83 6.50 1.03 14.75
N ASN A 84 6.23 2.26 15.17
CA ASN A 84 5.45 2.49 16.40
C ASN A 84 4.00 2.04 16.23
N LEU A 85 3.35 2.34 15.09
CA LEU A 85 1.99 1.88 14.83
C LEU A 85 1.90 0.36 14.86
N LEU A 86 2.81 -0.35 14.18
CA LEU A 86 2.87 -1.80 14.21
C LEU A 86 3.03 -2.34 15.64
N LYS A 87 3.98 -1.78 16.40
CA LYS A 87 4.20 -2.14 17.80
C LYS A 87 2.94 -1.93 18.64
N GLY A 88 2.27 -0.78 18.48
CA GLY A 88 1.02 -0.48 19.17
C GLY A 88 -0.06 -1.51 18.86
N VAL A 89 -0.22 -1.86 17.58
CA VAL A 89 -1.19 -2.88 17.15
C VAL A 89 -0.83 -4.28 17.67
N CYS A 90 0.46 -4.66 17.70
CA CYS A 90 0.87 -5.93 18.28
C CYS A 90 0.50 -6.03 19.77
N TYR A 91 0.75 -4.98 20.57
CA TYR A 91 0.35 -4.94 21.97
C TYR A 91 -1.18 -4.84 22.17
N LEU A 92 -1.90 -4.31 21.18
CA LEU A 92 -3.38 -4.25 21.21
C LEU A 92 -4.02 -5.61 20.91
N LYS A 93 -3.37 -6.44 20.08
CA LYS A 93 -3.96 -7.65 19.49
C LYS A 93 -3.40 -8.96 20.04
N SER A 94 -2.21 -8.93 20.66
CA SER A 94 -1.50 -10.17 21.00
C SER A 94 -0.83 -10.08 22.38
N PHE A 95 -0.81 -11.21 23.06
CA PHE A 95 -0.01 -11.48 24.27
C PHE A 95 1.11 -12.49 23.97
N ASP A 96 1.31 -12.83 22.71
CA ASP A 96 2.38 -13.74 22.30
C ASP A 96 3.74 -13.02 22.37
N ASN A 97 4.60 -13.51 23.27
CA ASN A 97 5.95 -12.96 23.43
C ASN A 97 6.79 -13.02 22.15
N ASP A 98 6.56 -14.03 21.30
CA ASP A 98 7.29 -14.17 20.03
C ASP A 98 6.95 -13.05 19.04
N ILE A 99 5.75 -12.46 19.16
CA ILE A 99 5.35 -11.28 18.40
C ILE A 99 5.92 -10.02 19.07
N LEU A 100 5.87 -9.92 20.40
CA LEU A 100 6.18 -8.68 21.12
C LEU A 100 7.69 -8.40 21.23
N ILE A 101 8.53 -9.44 21.29
CA ILE A 101 9.99 -9.29 21.44
C ILE A 101 10.67 -8.74 20.18
N GLY A 102 10.04 -8.84 19.03
CA GLY A 102 10.62 -8.48 17.74
C GLY A 102 10.99 -7.00 17.60
N PHE A 103 10.46 -6.11 18.45
CA PHE A 103 10.68 -4.66 18.34
C PHE A 103 12.02 -4.15 18.90
N THR A 104 12.92 -5.03 19.26
CA THR A 104 14.32 -4.70 19.62
C THR A 104 15.22 -4.54 18.40
N ASP A 105 14.81 -5.08 17.23
CA ASP A 105 15.52 -5.02 15.93
C ASP A 105 14.49 -4.83 14.81
N HIS A 106 14.87 -4.18 13.72
CA HIS A 106 13.97 -4.05 12.56
C HIS A 106 13.73 -5.38 11.83
N GLY A 107 14.63 -6.34 11.97
CA GLY A 107 14.48 -7.68 11.38
C GLY A 107 14.96 -7.79 9.94
N PHE A 108 15.71 -6.82 9.42
CA PHE A 108 16.27 -6.86 8.08
C PHE A 108 17.53 -6.01 7.95
N LYS A 109 18.23 -6.14 6.82
CA LYS A 109 19.39 -5.34 6.44
C LYS A 109 19.34 -5.02 4.95
N VAL A 110 19.48 -3.76 4.59
CA VAL A 110 19.66 -3.31 3.20
C VAL A 110 21.10 -3.56 2.79
N GLN A 111 21.33 -4.15 1.62
CA GLN A 111 22.66 -4.39 1.08
C GLN A 111 23.11 -3.21 0.23
N ASP A 112 24.19 -2.55 0.64
CA ASP A 112 24.69 -1.32 0.00
C ASP A 112 25.49 -1.54 -1.29
N LYS A 113 25.92 -2.78 -1.56
CA LYS A 113 26.90 -3.06 -2.63
C LYS A 113 26.44 -2.71 -4.06
N ASN A 114 25.14 -2.77 -4.32
CA ASN A 114 24.55 -2.57 -5.65
C ASN A 114 23.80 -1.23 -5.81
N ILE A 115 23.68 -0.46 -4.75
CA ILE A 115 22.89 0.77 -4.70
C ILE A 115 23.41 1.87 -5.63
N LYS A 116 24.72 1.90 -5.93
CA LYS A 116 25.41 3.01 -6.62
C LYS A 116 24.82 3.47 -7.96
N LYS A 117 23.93 2.71 -8.59
CA LYS A 117 23.35 3.03 -9.89
C LYS A 117 21.82 3.19 -9.90
N SER A 118 21.12 2.47 -9.04
CA SER A 118 19.66 2.43 -8.97
C SER A 118 19.23 1.78 -7.67
N ILE A 119 18.24 2.37 -7.00
CA ILE A 119 17.64 1.78 -5.79
C ILE A 119 16.95 0.45 -6.11
N LEU A 120 16.44 0.29 -7.32
CA LEU A 120 15.72 -0.93 -7.77
C LEU A 120 16.60 -2.17 -7.73
N ASN A 121 17.92 -2.00 -7.84
CA ASN A 121 18.91 -3.10 -7.79
C ASN A 121 19.36 -3.43 -6.37
N SER A 122 18.82 -2.74 -5.36
CA SER A 122 19.16 -2.98 -3.97
C SER A 122 18.48 -4.25 -3.48
N LYS A 123 19.16 -4.95 -2.57
CA LYS A 123 18.67 -6.18 -1.97
C LYS A 123 18.48 -5.99 -0.48
N ILE A 124 17.48 -6.67 0.05
CA ILE A 124 17.13 -6.65 1.47
C ILE A 124 17.23 -8.08 1.99
N ASN A 125 18.04 -8.27 3.02
CA ASN A 125 18.12 -9.54 3.73
C ASN A 125 17.21 -9.50 4.95
N ILE A 126 16.23 -10.38 5.01
CA ILE A 126 15.34 -10.54 6.15
C ILE A 126 15.96 -11.51 7.14
N LYS A 127 16.01 -11.12 8.41
CA LYS A 127 16.49 -11.93 9.51
C LYS A 127 15.36 -12.85 10.02
N GLN A 128 15.71 -13.83 10.85
CA GLN A 128 14.73 -14.72 11.50
C GLN A 128 14.07 -14.11 12.75
N HIS A 129 14.40 -12.87 13.10
CA HIS A 129 13.85 -12.14 14.24
C HIS A 129 13.71 -10.66 13.90
N GLY A 130 12.99 -9.91 14.71
CA GLY A 130 12.80 -8.48 14.56
C GLY A 130 11.37 -8.09 14.13
N ALA A 131 11.13 -6.80 14.01
CA ALA A 131 9.81 -6.24 13.75
C ALA A 131 9.13 -6.78 12.47
N VAL A 132 9.91 -7.08 11.42
CA VAL A 132 9.40 -7.71 10.19
C VAL A 132 8.78 -9.09 10.50
N ILE A 133 9.42 -9.89 11.35
CA ILE A 133 8.92 -11.22 11.73
C ILE A 133 7.68 -11.08 12.62
N SER A 134 7.66 -10.11 13.53
CA SER A 134 6.47 -9.78 14.34
C SER A 134 5.27 -9.42 13.44
N LEU A 135 5.51 -8.63 12.40
CA LEU A 135 4.49 -8.29 11.42
C LEU A 135 3.94 -9.54 10.71
N LEU A 136 4.83 -10.40 10.21
CA LEU A 136 4.41 -11.62 9.52
C LEU A 136 3.60 -12.53 10.46
N LYS A 137 4.07 -12.77 11.67
CA LYS A 137 3.34 -13.57 12.68
C LYS A 137 1.97 -12.98 13.02
N LEU A 138 1.87 -11.65 13.13
CA LEU A 138 0.60 -10.96 13.41
C LEU A 138 -0.46 -11.23 12.32
N PHE A 139 -0.03 -11.44 11.08
CA PHE A 139 -0.88 -11.77 9.95
C PHE A 139 -0.93 -13.29 9.64
N GLY A 140 -0.38 -14.13 10.52
CA GLY A 140 -0.38 -15.59 10.35
C GLY A 140 0.57 -16.10 9.29
N ASN A 141 1.58 -15.32 8.93
CA ASN A 141 2.60 -15.67 7.95
C ASN A 141 3.92 -16.04 8.63
N GLU A 142 4.67 -16.94 8.04
CA GLU A 142 6.02 -17.30 8.46
C GLU A 142 7.00 -17.09 7.31
N LEU A 143 8.20 -16.60 7.63
CA LEU A 143 9.27 -16.36 6.68
C LEU A 143 10.59 -16.93 7.21
N ASN A 144 11.19 -17.81 6.46
CA ASN A 144 12.60 -18.13 6.62
C ASN A 144 13.45 -17.02 6.01
N SER A 145 14.61 -16.74 6.57
CA SER A 145 15.53 -15.69 6.09
C SER A 145 15.63 -15.70 4.56
N GLN A 146 15.27 -14.59 3.91
CA GLN A 146 15.21 -14.49 2.47
C GLN A 146 15.75 -13.16 1.97
N GLU A 147 16.35 -13.18 0.81
CA GLU A 147 16.77 -11.99 0.08
C GLU A 147 15.63 -11.53 -0.82
N ILE A 148 15.30 -10.24 -0.72
CA ILE A 148 14.25 -9.60 -1.53
C ILE A 148 14.83 -8.38 -2.23
N ASP A 149 14.57 -8.22 -3.51
CA ASP A 149 14.93 -7.02 -4.26
C ASP A 149 13.93 -5.89 -4.02
N PHE A 150 14.40 -4.63 -4.01
CA PHE A 150 13.52 -3.46 -3.95
C PHE A 150 12.48 -3.46 -5.08
N ASN A 151 12.90 -3.90 -6.26
CA ASN A 151 12.00 -4.02 -7.40
C ASN A 151 10.80 -4.93 -7.09
N LYS A 152 11.04 -6.03 -6.39
CA LYS A 152 9.98 -6.95 -5.93
C LYS A 152 9.02 -6.29 -4.94
N LEU A 153 9.52 -5.45 -4.02
CA LEU A 153 8.65 -4.70 -3.11
C LEU A 153 7.73 -3.75 -3.87
N LEU A 154 8.29 -2.94 -4.75
CA LEU A 154 7.56 -1.94 -5.53
C LEU A 154 6.49 -2.56 -6.43
N ARG A 155 6.74 -3.76 -6.95
CA ARG A 155 5.79 -4.51 -7.79
C ARG A 155 4.44 -4.79 -7.12
N HIS A 156 4.43 -4.75 -5.77
CA HIS A 156 3.26 -5.08 -4.95
C HIS A 156 2.59 -3.86 -4.31
N ILE A 157 3.07 -2.64 -4.60
CA ILE A 157 2.48 -1.44 -4.01
C ILE A 157 1.32 -0.95 -4.89
N PRO A 158 0.08 -0.93 -4.40
CA PRO A 158 -1.05 -0.39 -5.14
C PRO A 158 -0.96 1.11 -5.33
N GLY A 159 -1.47 1.58 -6.46
CA GLY A 159 -1.55 3.00 -6.81
C GLY A 159 -0.32 3.55 -7.52
N ILE A 160 0.68 2.71 -7.81
CA ILE A 160 1.88 3.11 -8.55
C ILE A 160 2.09 2.32 -9.86
N GLU A 161 1.14 1.52 -10.28
CA GLU A 161 1.27 0.55 -11.38
C GLU A 161 1.80 1.22 -12.66
N ASP A 162 1.19 2.34 -13.05
CA ASP A 162 1.56 3.09 -14.26
C ASP A 162 2.98 3.66 -14.21
N ILE A 163 3.33 4.33 -13.10
CA ILE A 163 4.66 4.93 -12.95
C ILE A 163 5.73 3.85 -12.77
N TYR A 164 5.38 2.74 -12.10
CA TYR A 164 6.26 1.60 -11.96
C TYR A 164 6.61 1.01 -13.34
N PHE A 165 5.59 0.75 -14.17
CA PHE A 165 5.82 0.25 -15.54
C PHE A 165 6.62 1.23 -16.40
N LYS A 166 6.28 2.53 -16.37
CA LYS A 166 7.01 3.58 -17.12
C LYS A 166 8.48 3.69 -16.71
N THR A 167 8.78 3.43 -15.44
CA THR A 167 10.14 3.55 -14.90
C THR A 167 10.98 2.29 -15.13
N THR A 168 10.37 1.10 -14.96
CA THR A 168 11.09 -0.19 -14.94
C THR A 168 10.92 -1.02 -16.19
N ASN A 169 9.86 -0.75 -16.96
CA ASN A 169 9.36 -1.59 -18.06
C ASN A 169 8.96 -3.02 -17.61
N ILE A 170 8.61 -3.16 -16.33
CA ILE A 170 8.16 -4.42 -15.71
C ILE A 170 6.70 -4.24 -15.30
N ILE A 171 5.88 -5.28 -15.52
CA ILE A 171 4.47 -5.27 -15.15
C ILE A 171 4.33 -5.37 -13.63
N SER A 172 3.48 -4.53 -13.04
CA SER A 172 3.09 -4.64 -11.63
C SER A 172 2.36 -5.96 -11.37
N LEU A 173 2.45 -6.47 -10.13
CA LEU A 173 1.64 -7.60 -9.67
C LEU A 173 0.34 -7.14 -8.99
N VAL A 174 0.03 -5.86 -9.09
CA VAL A 174 -1.22 -5.27 -8.63
C VAL A 174 -2.16 -5.09 -9.80
N SER A 175 -3.38 -5.57 -9.67
CA SER A 175 -4.45 -5.43 -10.65
C SER A 175 -5.60 -4.64 -10.05
N ILE A 176 -6.22 -3.79 -10.84
CA ILE A 176 -7.34 -2.94 -10.42
C ILE A 176 -8.65 -3.59 -10.88
N GLN A 177 -9.62 -3.72 -9.97
CA GLN A 177 -10.95 -4.21 -10.31
C GLN A 177 -11.69 -3.21 -11.20
N ASN A 178 -12.26 -3.67 -12.31
CA ASN A 178 -13.16 -2.87 -13.12
C ASN A 178 -14.53 -2.76 -12.42
N LYS A 179 -14.98 -1.56 -12.14
CA LYS A 179 -16.22 -1.29 -11.40
C LYS A 179 -17.50 -1.75 -12.08
N ASN A 180 -17.50 -1.86 -13.40
CA ASN A 180 -18.69 -2.26 -14.16
C ASN A 180 -18.92 -3.79 -14.17
N ASP A 181 -17.89 -4.56 -13.82
CA ASP A 181 -17.97 -6.01 -13.71
C ASP A 181 -17.05 -6.47 -12.56
N ASN A 182 -17.66 -6.89 -11.46
CA ASN A 182 -16.98 -7.36 -10.24
C ASN A 182 -16.03 -8.56 -10.44
N SER A 183 -15.90 -9.07 -11.65
CA SER A 183 -15.03 -10.18 -12.00
C SER A 183 -13.85 -9.81 -12.90
N GLN A 184 -13.71 -8.55 -13.26
CA GLN A 184 -12.66 -8.07 -14.17
C GLN A 184 -11.59 -7.28 -13.42
N TYR A 185 -10.33 -7.59 -13.74
CA TYR A 185 -9.16 -6.88 -13.22
C TYR A 185 -8.31 -6.40 -14.38
N LEU A 186 -7.80 -5.19 -14.26
CA LEU A 186 -6.93 -4.56 -15.24
C LEU A 186 -5.47 -4.71 -14.80
N ILE A 187 -4.65 -5.30 -15.65
CA ILE A 187 -3.19 -5.33 -15.49
C ILE A 187 -2.58 -4.27 -16.39
N VAL A 188 -1.80 -3.38 -15.79
CA VAL A 188 -1.11 -2.30 -16.50
C VAL A 188 0.22 -2.82 -17.05
N GLY A 189 0.41 -2.68 -18.36
CA GLY A 189 1.67 -3.03 -19.04
C GLY A 189 1.47 -3.52 -20.48
N ASP A 190 2.47 -3.28 -21.34
CA ASP A 190 2.38 -3.52 -22.77
C ASP A 190 2.34 -5.00 -23.18
N LYS A 191 2.92 -5.88 -22.37
CA LYS A 191 3.01 -7.31 -22.69
C LYS A 191 3.00 -8.16 -21.44
N LEU A 192 2.09 -9.14 -21.42
CA LEU A 192 2.18 -10.23 -20.48
C LEU A 192 3.43 -11.07 -20.79
N ASN A 193 4.39 -11.06 -19.90
CA ASN A 193 5.49 -11.99 -19.95
C ASN A 193 5.03 -13.40 -19.52
N ASP A 194 5.83 -14.40 -19.80
CA ASP A 194 5.45 -15.79 -19.50
C ASP A 194 5.38 -16.06 -18.01
N GLU A 195 6.16 -15.36 -17.18
CA GLU A 195 6.09 -15.41 -15.72
C GLU A 195 4.70 -15.00 -15.21
N ILE A 196 4.19 -13.86 -15.67
CA ILE A 196 2.87 -13.37 -15.26
C ILE A 196 1.76 -14.30 -15.77
N LYS A 197 1.88 -14.81 -17.00
CA LYS A 197 0.92 -15.79 -17.52
C LYS A 197 0.87 -17.06 -16.67
N GLU A 198 2.03 -17.55 -16.20
CA GLU A 198 2.08 -18.71 -15.31
C GLU A 198 1.44 -18.39 -13.95
N ILE A 199 1.79 -17.26 -13.33
CA ILE A 199 1.17 -16.80 -12.08
C ILE A 199 -0.34 -16.75 -12.26
N MET A 200 -0.84 -16.09 -13.30
CA MET A 200 -2.27 -15.97 -13.59
C MET A 200 -2.96 -17.30 -13.79
N LYS A 201 -2.32 -18.23 -14.50
CA LYS A 201 -2.84 -19.59 -14.75
C LYS A 201 -2.94 -20.38 -13.43
N GLU A 202 -1.93 -20.34 -12.58
CA GLU A 202 -1.95 -20.99 -11.27
C GLU A 202 -3.08 -20.47 -10.39
N PHE A 203 -3.39 -19.18 -10.52
CA PHE A 203 -4.43 -18.53 -9.77
C PHE A 203 -5.82 -18.65 -10.39
N GLY A 204 -5.89 -19.16 -11.62
CA GLY A 204 -7.15 -19.35 -12.32
C GLY A 204 -7.72 -18.05 -12.88
N LEU A 205 -6.86 -17.09 -13.23
CA LEU A 205 -7.22 -15.91 -14.00
C LEU A 205 -7.22 -16.25 -15.49
N ILE A 206 -8.25 -15.80 -16.20
CA ILE A 206 -8.37 -15.89 -17.65
C ILE A 206 -8.07 -14.49 -18.19
N CYS A 207 -7.12 -14.38 -19.11
CA CYS A 207 -6.68 -13.09 -19.63
C CYS A 207 -7.05 -12.88 -21.07
N ASN A 208 -7.64 -11.73 -21.36
CA ASN A 208 -7.82 -11.20 -22.70
C ASN A 208 -6.91 -9.98 -22.88
N ILE A 209 -5.99 -10.07 -23.84
CA ILE A 209 -5.10 -8.98 -24.18
C ILE A 209 -5.86 -8.01 -25.07
N ASP A 210 -6.04 -6.77 -24.64
CA ASP A 210 -6.48 -5.69 -25.51
C ASP A 210 -5.24 -5.01 -26.11
N THR A 211 -5.02 -5.31 -27.39
CA THR A 211 -3.88 -4.76 -28.14
C THR A 211 -3.97 -3.25 -28.39
N ARG A 212 -5.14 -2.62 -28.12
CA ARG A 212 -5.36 -1.19 -28.37
C ARG A 212 -5.01 -0.32 -27.17
N SER A 213 -5.19 -0.84 -25.95
CA SER A 213 -5.06 -0.05 -24.72
C SER A 213 -3.78 -0.32 -23.96
N ASN A 214 -2.86 -1.12 -24.51
CA ASN A 214 -1.65 -1.56 -23.79
C ASN A 214 -1.98 -2.16 -22.41
N SER A 215 -3.12 -2.83 -22.30
CA SER A 215 -3.58 -3.40 -21.04
C SER A 215 -4.07 -4.83 -21.25
N CYS A 216 -4.04 -5.60 -20.18
CA CYS A 216 -4.64 -6.93 -20.15
C CYS A 216 -5.81 -6.94 -19.18
N ILE A 217 -6.97 -7.33 -19.66
CA ILE A 217 -8.14 -7.55 -18.81
C ILE A 217 -8.16 -9.01 -18.38
N CYS A 218 -8.12 -9.23 -17.09
CA CYS A 218 -8.17 -10.55 -16.50
C CYS A 218 -9.52 -10.80 -15.85
N TYR A 219 -10.01 -12.01 -16.01
CA TYR A 219 -11.27 -12.46 -15.42
C TYR A 219 -10.99 -13.48 -14.33
N THR A 220 -11.62 -13.32 -13.19
CA THR A 220 -11.57 -14.34 -12.12
C THR A 220 -12.41 -15.54 -12.49
N ASN A 221 -11.82 -16.73 -12.48
CA ASN A 221 -12.59 -17.97 -12.57
C ASN A 221 -13.03 -18.46 -11.17
N MET A 222 -13.73 -19.58 -11.13
CA MET A 222 -14.21 -20.14 -9.87
C MET A 222 -13.08 -20.46 -8.87
N LYS A 223 -11.90 -20.92 -9.35
CA LYS A 223 -10.73 -21.22 -8.54
C LYS A 223 -10.15 -19.97 -7.86
N CYS A 224 -10.06 -18.87 -8.61
CA CYS A 224 -9.62 -17.59 -8.08
C CYS A 224 -10.62 -17.04 -7.06
N LYS A 225 -11.93 -17.07 -7.37
CA LYS A 225 -13.00 -16.64 -6.45
C LYS A 225 -12.99 -17.43 -5.15
N GLN A 226 -12.70 -18.73 -5.19
CA GLN A 226 -12.60 -19.56 -3.99
C GLN A 226 -11.40 -19.15 -3.13
N LYS A 227 -10.24 -18.94 -3.74
CA LYS A 227 -9.04 -18.50 -3.02
C LYS A 227 -9.22 -17.13 -2.35
N ILE A 228 -9.86 -16.18 -3.03
CA ILE A 228 -10.24 -14.87 -2.46
C ILE A 228 -11.18 -15.08 -1.26
N LYS A 229 -12.18 -15.94 -1.41
CA LYS A 229 -13.15 -16.25 -0.34
C LYS A 229 -12.51 -16.92 0.87
N ASP A 230 -11.54 -17.78 0.65
CA ASP A 230 -10.83 -18.52 1.71
C ASP A 230 -9.75 -17.66 2.40
N GLY A 231 -9.60 -16.39 1.98
CA GLY A 231 -8.62 -15.48 2.56
C GLY A 231 -7.17 -15.79 2.18
N THR A 232 -6.94 -16.70 1.23
CA THR A 232 -5.61 -16.97 0.67
C THR A 232 -5.15 -15.89 -0.31
N TYR A 233 -6.05 -14.99 -0.68
CA TYR A 233 -5.78 -13.75 -1.41
C TYR A 233 -6.28 -12.57 -0.65
N ASP A 234 -5.41 -11.59 -0.52
CA ASP A 234 -5.79 -10.30 -0.01
C ASP A 234 -6.31 -9.43 -1.16
N GLU A 235 -7.63 -9.17 -1.18
CA GLU A 235 -8.17 -8.06 -1.93
C GLU A 235 -7.84 -6.80 -1.15
N GLY A 236 -6.65 -6.24 -1.39
CA GLY A 236 -6.29 -4.93 -0.85
C GLY A 236 -7.24 -3.86 -1.39
N ASN A 237 -7.87 -3.10 -0.51
CA ASN A 237 -8.63 -1.92 -0.89
C ASN A 237 -7.77 -0.69 -0.70
N LEU A 238 -7.53 0.05 -1.75
CA LEU A 238 -7.05 1.40 -1.67
C LEU A 238 -8.23 2.35 -1.76
N PHE A 239 -8.59 2.96 -0.69
CA PHE A 239 -9.56 4.04 -0.43
C PHE A 239 -10.74 4.21 -1.40
N TYR A 240 -10.62 3.80 -2.67
CA TYR A 240 -11.66 3.95 -3.71
C TYR A 240 -11.63 2.87 -4.79
N GLN A 241 -10.67 1.93 -4.76
CA GLN A 241 -10.55 0.86 -5.75
C GLN A 241 -10.24 -0.48 -5.07
N ASP A 242 -10.80 -1.55 -5.60
CA ASP A 242 -10.45 -2.89 -5.19
C ASP A 242 -9.23 -3.35 -6.00
N TYR A 243 -8.21 -3.81 -5.30
CA TYR A 243 -7.00 -4.36 -5.90
C TYR A 243 -6.96 -5.87 -5.71
N LEU A 244 -6.51 -6.56 -6.73
CA LEU A 244 -6.04 -7.93 -6.63
C LEU A 244 -4.52 -7.91 -6.68
N ILE A 245 -3.87 -8.39 -5.64
CA ILE A 245 -2.42 -8.48 -5.57
C ILE A 245 -2.04 -9.91 -5.90
N LEU A 246 -1.30 -10.07 -7.01
CA LEU A 246 -0.80 -11.37 -7.44
C LEU A 246 0.45 -11.71 -6.62
N PRO A 247 0.57 -12.93 -6.10
CA PRO A 247 1.75 -13.33 -5.37
C PRO A 247 2.95 -13.47 -6.30
N GLU A 248 4.11 -13.16 -5.78
CA GLU A 248 5.37 -13.47 -6.45
C GLU A 248 5.79 -14.91 -6.12
N LYS A 249 6.41 -15.59 -7.11
CA LYS A 249 7.11 -16.84 -6.83
C LYS A 249 8.39 -16.53 -6.06
N PHE A 250 8.37 -16.75 -4.76
CA PHE A 250 9.57 -16.77 -3.95
C PHE A 250 10.18 -18.19 -4.01
N GLU A 251 11.50 -18.27 -4.12
CA GLU A 251 12.20 -19.55 -4.36
C GLU A 251 12.00 -20.60 -3.28
N GLU A 252 11.56 -20.26 -2.08
CA GLU A 252 11.08 -21.22 -1.06
C GLU A 252 10.16 -20.54 -0.04
N GLY A 253 8.90 -20.94 0.00
CA GLY A 253 8.13 -20.93 1.23
C GLY A 253 7.21 -19.74 1.49
N ILE A 254 7.20 -18.66 0.69
CA ILE A 254 6.23 -17.58 0.88
C ILE A 254 5.13 -17.70 -0.16
N LYS A 255 4.01 -18.23 0.27
CA LYS A 255 2.75 -18.14 -0.47
C LYS A 255 1.92 -17.08 0.23
N ASP A 256 1.42 -16.10 -0.55
CA ASP A 256 0.34 -15.21 -0.13
C ASP A 256 0.69 -14.26 1.04
N ILE A 257 1.75 -13.45 0.89
CA ILE A 257 2.08 -12.41 1.87
C ILE A 257 1.10 -11.24 1.73
N ASN A 258 0.58 -10.78 2.88
CA ASN A 258 -0.25 -9.60 2.95
C ASN A 258 0.51 -8.35 2.47
N ILE A 259 -0.17 -7.45 1.76
CA ILE A 259 0.37 -6.18 1.25
C ILE A 259 1.07 -5.35 2.34
N VAL A 260 0.61 -5.46 3.57
CA VAL A 260 1.19 -4.75 4.72
C VAL A 260 2.70 -5.01 4.86
N PHE A 261 3.14 -6.23 4.55
CA PHE A 261 4.56 -6.60 4.57
C PHE A 261 5.37 -5.79 3.56
N TYR A 262 4.90 -5.72 2.31
CA TYR A 262 5.61 -4.98 1.26
C TYR A 262 5.67 -3.49 1.57
N CYS A 263 4.55 -2.91 2.03
CA CYS A 263 4.47 -1.51 2.43
C CYS A 263 5.42 -1.20 3.60
N TYR A 264 5.40 -2.03 4.65
CA TYR A 264 6.26 -1.85 5.80
C TYR A 264 7.74 -1.94 5.43
N LEU A 265 8.12 -3.02 4.75
CA LEU A 265 9.52 -3.28 4.40
C LEU A 265 10.08 -2.20 3.47
N LEU A 266 9.26 -1.69 2.53
CA LEU A 266 9.64 -0.61 1.63
C LEU A 266 9.94 0.68 2.39
N ILE A 267 9.01 1.15 3.23
CA ILE A 267 9.19 2.40 3.99
C ILE A 267 10.34 2.29 5.00
N MET A 268 10.44 1.15 5.69
CA MET A 268 11.55 0.91 6.61
C MET A 268 12.90 0.92 5.89
N SER A 269 12.97 0.36 4.68
CA SER A 269 14.20 0.34 3.88
C SER A 269 14.59 1.73 3.38
N TYR A 270 13.63 2.55 2.96
CA TYR A 270 13.88 3.97 2.64
C TYR A 270 14.37 4.74 3.87
N GLY A 271 13.77 4.52 5.05
CA GLY A 271 14.22 5.13 6.29
C GLY A 271 15.66 4.76 6.66
N MET A 272 16.05 3.51 6.41
CA MET A 272 17.44 3.05 6.59
C MET A 272 18.40 3.74 5.63
N LEU A 273 18.03 3.92 4.36
CA LEU A 273 18.84 4.65 3.38
C LEU A 273 19.01 6.10 3.77
N VAL A 274 17.94 6.80 4.14
CA VAL A 274 18.01 8.18 4.64
C VAL A 274 18.96 8.30 5.83
N ARG A 275 18.91 7.34 6.76
CA ARG A 275 19.70 7.39 7.99
C ARG A 275 21.17 7.09 7.78
N TYR A 276 21.49 6.10 6.95
CA TYR A 276 22.86 5.56 6.87
C TYR A 276 23.57 5.90 5.56
N ASN A 277 22.83 6.29 4.51
CA ASN A 277 23.32 6.57 3.18
C ASN A 277 22.70 7.85 2.60
N ALA A 278 22.64 8.91 3.40
CA ALA A 278 21.94 10.16 3.06
C ALA A 278 22.37 10.75 1.71
N HIS A 279 23.68 10.73 1.38
CA HIS A 279 24.19 11.25 0.11
C HIS A 279 23.64 10.48 -1.10
N MET A 280 23.52 9.15 -0.98
CA MET A 280 22.95 8.32 -2.05
C MET A 280 21.44 8.50 -2.15
N TRP A 281 20.77 8.68 -1.00
CA TRP A 281 19.35 9.00 -0.98
C TRP A 281 19.05 10.29 -1.74
N GLU A 282 19.83 11.36 -1.54
CA GLU A 282 19.68 12.62 -2.29
C GLU A 282 19.83 12.41 -3.79
N GLU A 283 20.76 11.56 -4.25
CA GLU A 283 20.91 11.25 -5.67
C GLU A 283 19.66 10.55 -6.24
N PHE A 284 19.01 9.65 -5.47
CA PHE A 284 17.81 8.93 -5.94
C PHE A 284 16.57 9.80 -6.03
N ILE A 285 16.43 10.79 -5.17
CA ILE A 285 15.26 11.68 -5.16
C ILE A 285 15.44 12.94 -6.03
N ASP A 286 16.62 13.19 -6.56
CA ASP A 286 16.83 14.33 -7.44
C ASP A 286 16.08 14.17 -8.77
N LYS A 287 15.01 14.95 -8.92
CA LYS A 287 14.13 14.91 -10.12
C LYS A 287 14.85 15.30 -11.42
N LYS A 288 16.01 15.92 -11.36
CA LYS A 288 16.79 16.31 -12.56
C LYS A 288 17.65 15.18 -13.09
N THR A 289 18.11 14.29 -12.23
CA THR A 289 19.09 13.26 -12.57
C THR A 289 18.55 11.85 -12.45
N SER A 290 17.62 11.61 -11.52
CA SER A 290 17.05 10.29 -11.27
C SER A 290 15.73 10.07 -12.00
N LYS A 291 15.66 9.01 -12.80
CA LYS A 291 14.42 8.51 -13.41
C LYS A 291 13.46 7.86 -12.40
N GLU A 292 13.98 7.50 -11.22
CA GLU A 292 13.25 6.78 -10.18
C GLU A 292 12.59 7.72 -9.16
N SER A 293 12.95 9.00 -9.15
CA SER A 293 12.51 9.95 -8.11
C SER A 293 11.00 10.04 -7.97
N THR A 294 10.26 10.10 -9.06
CA THR A 294 8.77 10.14 -9.03
C THR A 294 8.19 8.80 -8.55
N LEU A 295 8.78 7.68 -8.97
CA LEU A 295 8.36 6.36 -8.49
C LEU A 295 8.58 6.23 -6.98
N ILE A 296 9.74 6.69 -6.48
CA ILE A 296 10.05 6.70 -5.05
C ILE A 296 9.03 7.55 -4.29
N GLU A 297 8.78 8.78 -4.72
CA GLU A 297 7.85 9.71 -4.08
C GLU A 297 6.44 9.10 -3.96
N LEU A 298 5.88 8.61 -5.06
CA LEU A 298 4.56 7.99 -5.08
C LEU A 298 4.50 6.68 -4.30
N SER A 299 5.58 5.88 -4.33
CA SER A 299 5.63 4.63 -3.56
C SER A 299 5.62 4.87 -2.04
N ILE A 300 6.27 5.94 -1.57
CA ILE A 300 6.26 6.34 -0.16
C ILE A 300 4.83 6.67 0.28
N GLU A 301 4.13 7.50 -0.49
CA GLU A 301 2.76 7.90 -0.15
C GLU A 301 1.81 6.70 -0.14
N ASN A 302 1.80 5.94 -1.24
CA ASN A 302 0.89 4.80 -1.37
C ASN A 302 1.20 3.68 -0.36
N ALA A 303 2.47 3.33 -0.14
CA ALA A 303 2.84 2.33 0.84
C ALA A 303 2.45 2.75 2.27
N THR A 304 2.64 4.03 2.61
CA THR A 304 2.26 4.55 3.93
C THR A 304 0.76 4.41 4.15
N TYR A 305 -0.06 4.89 3.23
CA TYR A 305 -1.51 4.82 3.37
C TYR A 305 -2.06 3.40 3.35
N ASN A 306 -1.52 2.53 2.49
CA ASN A 306 -1.91 1.11 2.48
C ASN A 306 -1.57 0.42 3.80
N PHE A 307 -0.40 0.70 4.38
CA PHE A 307 -0.03 0.16 5.67
C PHE A 307 -1.02 0.55 6.78
N TYR A 308 -1.37 1.83 6.88
CA TYR A 308 -2.37 2.31 7.84
C TYR A 308 -3.73 1.67 7.61
N ALA A 309 -4.18 1.57 6.37
CA ALA A 309 -5.46 0.96 6.02
C ALA A 309 -5.52 -0.53 6.39
N GLN A 310 -4.44 -1.29 6.18
CA GLN A 310 -4.37 -2.70 6.54
C GLN A 310 -4.38 -2.91 8.06
N LEU A 311 -3.65 -2.10 8.83
CA LEU A 311 -3.70 -2.18 10.29
C LEU A 311 -5.06 -1.73 10.85
N HIS A 312 -5.69 -0.73 10.24
CA HIS A 312 -7.06 -0.35 10.56
C HIS A 312 -8.04 -1.52 10.32
N TYR A 313 -7.94 -2.18 9.15
CA TYR A 313 -8.75 -3.34 8.83
C TYR A 313 -8.54 -4.49 9.84
N LEU A 314 -7.31 -4.73 10.26
CA LEU A 314 -6.98 -5.73 11.27
C LEU A 314 -7.69 -5.46 12.62
N ILE A 315 -7.87 -4.19 12.98
CA ILE A 315 -8.51 -3.77 14.23
C ILE A 315 -10.04 -3.80 14.09
N TYR A 316 -10.58 -3.20 13.04
CA TYR A 316 -12.00 -2.88 12.89
C TYR A 316 -12.77 -3.83 11.96
N GLY A 317 -12.08 -4.55 11.07
CA GLY A 317 -12.68 -5.49 10.12
C GLY A 317 -13.34 -4.83 8.90
N TYR A 318 -13.09 -3.54 8.65
CA TYR A 318 -13.58 -2.82 7.47
C TYR A 318 -12.58 -1.79 6.96
N TYR A 319 -12.73 -1.40 5.68
CA TYR A 319 -11.98 -0.29 5.06
C TYR A 319 -12.90 0.91 4.82
N TYR A 320 -12.31 2.08 4.66
CA TYR A 320 -13.01 3.24 4.13
C TYR A 320 -12.91 3.30 2.61
N LYS A 321 -14.04 3.63 1.94
CA LYS A 321 -14.11 3.94 0.51
C LYS A 321 -14.58 5.38 0.30
N VAL A 322 -14.21 5.97 -0.83
CA VAL A 322 -14.70 7.29 -1.22
C VAL A 322 -16.21 7.24 -1.46
N ASP A 323 -16.92 8.28 -0.98
CA ASP A 323 -18.33 8.49 -1.29
C ASP A 323 -18.49 8.90 -2.76
N GLU A 324 -18.68 7.92 -3.62
CA GLU A 324 -18.82 8.11 -5.07
C GLU A 324 -20.08 8.88 -5.47
N TYR A 325 -21.11 8.90 -4.58
CA TYR A 325 -22.37 9.58 -4.88
C TYR A 325 -22.27 11.09 -4.72
N ASN A 326 -21.36 11.58 -3.89
CA ASN A 326 -21.20 12.99 -3.57
C ASN A 326 -20.01 13.68 -4.26
N ASP A 327 -19.08 12.96 -4.88
CA ASP A 327 -17.96 13.55 -5.59
C ASP A 327 -18.04 13.30 -7.10
N LEU A 328 -18.57 14.28 -7.83
CA LEU A 328 -18.66 14.25 -9.30
C LEU A 328 -17.28 14.09 -9.97
N ARG A 329 -16.20 14.54 -9.32
CA ARG A 329 -14.82 14.38 -9.82
C ARG A 329 -14.38 12.93 -9.70
N VAL A 330 -14.72 12.28 -8.59
CA VAL A 330 -14.46 10.84 -8.39
C VAL A 330 -15.27 10.01 -9.38
N LYS A 331 -16.55 10.34 -9.61
CA LYS A 331 -17.36 9.70 -10.67
C LYS A 331 -16.71 9.80 -12.04
N ARG A 332 -16.15 10.95 -12.40
CA ARG A 332 -15.45 11.14 -13.69
C ARG A 332 -14.18 10.29 -13.79
N VAL A 333 -13.35 10.25 -12.74
CA VAL A 333 -12.13 9.44 -12.72
C VAL A 333 -12.42 7.94 -12.72
N ILE A 334 -13.50 7.52 -12.06
CA ILE A 334 -13.81 6.10 -11.83
C ILE A 334 -14.57 5.48 -13.02
N ASN A 335 -15.44 6.23 -13.69
CA ASN A 335 -16.30 5.70 -14.77
C ASN A 335 -15.68 5.78 -16.16
N ASP A 336 -14.60 6.54 -16.32
CA ASP A 336 -14.06 6.78 -17.64
C ASP A 336 -12.59 6.36 -17.74
N SER A 337 -12.28 5.49 -18.68
CA SER A 337 -10.91 5.40 -19.19
C SER A 337 -10.46 6.80 -19.65
N THR A 338 -9.18 7.12 -19.55
CA THR A 338 -8.63 8.43 -19.94
C THR A 338 -9.11 8.90 -21.33
N THR A 339 -9.34 7.96 -22.23
CA THR A 339 -9.87 8.19 -23.59
C THR A 339 -11.33 8.64 -23.58
N THR A 340 -12.16 8.10 -22.70
CA THR A 340 -13.58 8.45 -22.58
C THR A 340 -13.73 9.84 -21.94
N ILE A 341 -12.87 10.20 -20.97
CA ILE A 341 -12.84 11.54 -20.39
C ILE A 341 -12.51 12.57 -21.45
N MET A 342 -11.48 12.33 -22.25
CA MET A 342 -11.08 13.23 -23.34
C MET A 342 -12.19 13.38 -24.39
N ASN A 343 -12.83 12.27 -24.78
CA ASN A 343 -13.93 12.30 -25.75
C ASN A 343 -15.18 13.02 -25.21
N ASN A 344 -15.48 12.91 -23.92
CA ASN A 344 -16.61 13.60 -23.31
C ASN A 344 -16.33 15.10 -23.16
N ILE A 345 -15.11 15.48 -22.79
CA ILE A 345 -14.69 16.88 -22.76
C ILE A 345 -14.77 17.48 -24.17
N THR A 346 -14.30 16.77 -25.19
CA THR A 346 -14.36 17.22 -26.59
C THR A 346 -15.81 17.40 -27.06
N LYS A 347 -16.72 16.47 -26.74
CA LYS A 347 -18.14 16.56 -27.07
C LYS A 347 -18.86 17.69 -26.33
N GLU A 348 -18.60 17.91 -25.05
CA GLU A 348 -19.16 19.07 -24.31
C GLU A 348 -18.67 20.40 -24.88
N ILE A 349 -17.41 20.44 -25.29
CA ILE A 349 -16.81 21.60 -25.96
C ILE A 349 -17.49 21.88 -27.30
N GLU A 350 -17.67 20.84 -28.12
CA GLU A 350 -18.36 20.93 -29.42
C GLU A 350 -19.83 21.33 -29.26
N HIS A 351 -20.52 20.78 -28.25
CA HIS A 351 -21.94 21.06 -27.99
C HIS A 351 -22.18 22.50 -27.52
N HIS A 352 -21.22 23.11 -26.85
CA HIS A 352 -21.33 24.50 -26.36
C HIS A 352 -20.78 25.55 -27.35
N ASN A 353 -20.43 25.15 -28.58
CA ASN A 353 -19.90 26.05 -29.63
C ASN A 353 -18.76 26.97 -29.10
N LEU A 354 -17.93 26.45 -28.23
CA LEU A 354 -16.76 27.16 -27.73
C LEU A 354 -15.68 27.14 -28.80
N GLN A 355 -15.58 28.21 -29.57
CA GLN A 355 -14.43 28.41 -30.45
C GLN A 355 -13.18 28.61 -29.60
N TYR A 356 -12.29 27.62 -29.66
CA TYR A 356 -11.00 27.70 -28.99
C TYR A 356 -10.07 28.60 -29.78
N ASN A 357 -9.87 29.82 -29.32
CA ASN A 357 -8.61 30.52 -29.57
C ASN A 357 -7.58 29.99 -28.60
N SER A 358 -6.40 29.63 -29.07
CA SER A 358 -5.29 29.04 -28.32
C SER A 358 -4.80 29.82 -27.09
N HIS A 359 -5.46 30.92 -26.76
CA HIS A 359 -5.18 31.81 -25.63
C HIS A 359 -6.29 31.82 -24.55
N GLU A 360 -7.42 31.16 -24.76
CA GLU A 360 -8.52 31.07 -23.77
C GLU A 360 -8.71 29.64 -23.30
N LEU A 361 -7.66 29.08 -22.79
CA LEU A 361 -7.73 27.81 -22.07
C LEU A 361 -8.30 28.09 -20.68
N LEU A 362 -9.33 27.37 -20.33
CA LEU A 362 -10.00 27.18 -19.05
C LEU A 362 -9.47 28.02 -17.84
N PRO A 363 -10.27 28.51 -16.91
CA PRO A 363 -9.87 29.44 -15.83
C PRO A 363 -8.62 29.04 -15.02
N TRP A 364 -8.28 27.74 -15.01
CA TRP A 364 -7.11 27.20 -14.31
C TRP A 364 -5.79 27.32 -15.13
N SER A 365 -5.84 27.58 -16.41
CA SER A 365 -4.61 27.84 -17.20
C SER A 365 -4.03 29.24 -16.97
N LYS A 366 -4.78 30.16 -16.34
CA LYS A 366 -4.31 31.51 -16.00
C LYS A 366 -3.43 31.59 -14.76
N ASN A 367 -3.34 30.54 -13.97
CA ASN A 367 -2.57 30.50 -12.71
C ASN A 367 -1.21 29.80 -12.81
N TYR A 368 -0.78 29.41 -14.02
CA TYR A 368 0.54 28.82 -14.25
C TYR A 368 1.31 29.63 -15.32
N ARG A 369 1.67 30.83 -14.95
CA ARG A 369 2.79 31.58 -15.54
C ARG A 369 3.67 32.15 -14.44
#